data_e7635411cb15b33513c8b055d18ae89c
#
_entry.id   e7635411cb15b33513c8b055d18ae89c
#
_cell.length_a   1.000
_cell.length_b   1.000
_cell.length_c   1.000
_cell.angle_alpha   90.00
_cell.angle_beta   90.00
_cell.angle_gamma   90.00
#
_symmetry.space_group_name_H-M   'P 1'
#
loop_
_entity.id
_entity.type
_entity.pdbx_description
1 polymer ?
#
loop_
_entity_poly.entity_id
_entity_poly.type
_entity_poly.pdbx_seq_one_letter_code
_entity_poly.pdbx_strand_id
1 'polypeptide(L)'
;MERVILLNADYSFLNTVDYKKVMGFIAKGKIEIVKYSKKVIRTIDKIIKVPSVVRLIKFIRTIYKTKVPYSKRNVFIRDGFKCAYCGAEKVTLTIDHVIPRSKGGKSCFENCIASCRPCNLKKGNKMCSEVKMFPNVRATAPTISEFLRLRMEKLGVEDIIKNCFK
;
A
#
# COMPACT_ATOMS: atom_id res chain seq x y z
N MET A 1 0.65 -9.07 -12.41
CA MET A 1 -0.76 -8.64 -12.47
C MET A 1 -0.81 -7.14 -12.60
N GLU A 2 -1.57 -6.64 -13.55
CA GLU A 2 -1.66 -5.21 -13.82
C GLU A 2 -2.66 -4.55 -12.88
N ARG A 3 -2.20 -3.50 -12.18
CA ARG A 3 -3.03 -2.77 -11.25
C ARG A 3 -3.45 -1.44 -11.85
N VAL A 4 -4.75 -1.18 -11.77
CA VAL A 4 -5.39 0.04 -12.25
C VAL A 4 -5.64 0.96 -11.06
N ILE A 5 -5.37 2.24 -11.20
CA ILE A 5 -5.67 3.26 -10.19
C ILE A 5 -7.18 3.50 -10.18
N LEU A 6 -7.81 3.36 -9.02
CA LEU A 6 -9.22 3.68 -8.80
C LEU A 6 -9.34 4.99 -8.04
N LEU A 7 -9.99 5.95 -8.67
CA LEU A 7 -10.33 7.24 -8.08
C LEU A 7 -11.80 7.28 -7.66
N ASN A 8 -12.10 8.10 -6.69
CA ASN A 8 -13.46 8.46 -6.32
C ASN A 8 -14.06 9.43 -7.37
N ALA A 9 -15.34 9.76 -7.25
CA ALA A 9 -16.02 10.70 -8.13
C ALA A 9 -15.44 12.13 -8.07
N ASP A 10 -14.82 12.51 -6.94
CA ASP A 10 -14.09 13.77 -6.74
C ASP A 10 -12.59 13.69 -7.12
N TYR A 11 -12.18 12.65 -7.84
CA TYR A 11 -10.80 12.35 -8.20
C TYR A 11 -9.86 12.03 -7.03
N SER A 12 -10.34 11.93 -5.81
CA SER A 12 -9.52 11.47 -4.70
C SER A 12 -9.11 10.00 -4.89
N PHE A 13 -7.89 9.66 -4.47
CA PHE A 13 -7.38 8.29 -4.58
C PHE A 13 -8.12 7.36 -3.60
N LEU A 14 -8.64 6.26 -4.11
CA LEU A 14 -9.26 5.23 -3.28
C LEU A 14 -8.37 4.00 -3.11
N ASN A 15 -7.94 3.43 -4.21
CA ASN A 15 -7.21 2.17 -4.18
C ASN A 15 -6.56 1.86 -5.55
N THR A 16 -5.83 0.74 -5.59
CA THR A 16 -5.48 0.09 -6.86
C THR A 16 -6.21 -1.23 -6.97
N VAL A 17 -6.77 -1.51 -8.13
CA VAL A 17 -7.62 -2.68 -8.40
C VAL A 17 -7.02 -3.51 -9.53
N ASP A 18 -7.21 -4.81 -9.51
CA ASP A 18 -6.85 -5.67 -10.64
C ASP A 18 -7.71 -5.33 -11.86
N TYR A 19 -7.09 -5.34 -13.06
CA TYR A 19 -7.78 -4.96 -14.30
C TYR A 19 -9.02 -5.83 -14.58
N LYS A 20 -9.02 -7.12 -14.19
CA LYS A 20 -10.18 -8.01 -14.37
C LYS A 20 -11.41 -7.50 -13.60
N LYS A 21 -11.19 -7.00 -12.37
CA LYS A 21 -12.27 -6.39 -11.57
C LYS A 21 -12.76 -5.08 -12.20
N VAL A 22 -11.82 -4.30 -12.77
CA VAL A 22 -12.14 -3.06 -13.48
C VAL A 22 -13.04 -3.34 -14.66
N MET A 23 -12.77 -4.36 -15.47
CA MET A 23 -13.64 -4.76 -16.59
C MET A 23 -15.06 -5.09 -16.12
N GLY A 24 -15.19 -5.78 -14.97
CA GLY A 24 -16.51 -6.04 -14.37
C GLY A 24 -17.22 -4.76 -13.88
N PHE A 25 -16.49 -3.74 -13.45
CA PHE A 25 -17.06 -2.45 -13.08
C PHE A 25 -17.50 -1.62 -14.29
N ILE A 26 -16.72 -1.68 -15.39
CA ILE A 26 -17.09 -1.06 -16.68
C ILE A 26 -18.40 -1.66 -17.20
N ALA A 27 -18.50 -3.00 -17.26
CA ALA A 27 -19.68 -3.69 -17.72
C ALA A 27 -20.96 -3.36 -16.89
N LYS A 28 -20.78 -3.00 -15.62
CA LYS A 28 -21.86 -2.59 -14.70
C LYS A 28 -22.13 -1.08 -14.70
N GLY A 29 -21.46 -0.28 -15.54
CA GLY A 29 -21.62 1.16 -15.58
C GLY A 29 -21.26 1.87 -14.27
N LYS A 30 -20.33 1.32 -13.47
CA LYS A 30 -19.97 1.87 -12.15
C LYS A 30 -18.79 2.83 -12.18
N ILE A 31 -18.00 2.78 -13.25
CA ILE A 31 -16.76 3.55 -13.39
C ILE A 31 -16.66 4.16 -14.79
N GLU A 32 -15.87 5.19 -14.86
CA GLU A 32 -15.47 5.92 -16.04
C GLU A 32 -13.96 5.76 -16.25
N ILE A 33 -13.51 5.62 -17.48
CA ILE A 33 -12.09 5.49 -17.80
C ILE A 33 -11.51 6.88 -17.95
N VAL A 34 -10.54 7.23 -17.10
CA VAL A 34 -9.84 8.51 -17.14
C VAL A 34 -8.62 8.43 -18.07
N LYS A 35 -7.90 7.31 -18.03
CA LYS A 35 -6.69 7.11 -18.83
C LYS A 35 -6.47 5.66 -19.17
N TYR A 36 -6.02 5.41 -20.42
CA TYR A 36 -5.57 4.09 -20.86
C TYR A 36 -4.06 3.93 -20.64
N SER A 37 -3.62 2.70 -20.40
CA SER A 37 -2.20 2.32 -20.46
C SER A 37 -1.77 2.14 -21.93
N LYS A 38 -0.45 2.04 -22.15
CA LYS A 38 0.09 1.67 -23.48
C LYS A 38 -0.17 0.19 -23.82
N LYS A 39 -0.62 -0.61 -22.86
CA LYS A 39 -0.86 -2.03 -23.06
C LYS A 39 -2.23 -2.30 -23.65
N VAL A 40 -2.26 -3.32 -24.48
CA VAL A 40 -3.46 -3.86 -25.09
C VAL A 40 -3.54 -5.36 -24.80
N ILE A 41 -4.75 -5.85 -24.63
CA ILE A 41 -5.04 -7.28 -24.55
C ILE A 41 -5.66 -7.67 -25.88
N ARG A 42 -5.07 -8.65 -26.54
CA ARG A 42 -5.62 -9.23 -27.75
C ARG A 42 -6.45 -10.44 -27.39
N THR A 43 -7.70 -10.43 -27.79
CA THR A 43 -8.59 -11.59 -27.78
C THR A 43 -8.73 -12.11 -29.21
N ILE A 44 -9.44 -13.21 -29.41
CA ILE A 44 -9.66 -13.80 -30.73
C ILE A 44 -10.28 -12.77 -31.70
N ASP A 45 -11.22 -11.95 -31.21
CA ASP A 45 -12.02 -11.05 -32.06
C ASP A 45 -11.75 -9.56 -31.82
N LYS A 46 -11.02 -9.17 -30.79
CA LYS A 46 -10.89 -7.75 -30.37
C LYS A 46 -9.56 -7.42 -29.73
N ILE A 47 -9.17 -6.17 -29.93
CA ILE A 47 -8.06 -5.54 -29.19
C ILE A 47 -8.67 -4.66 -28.11
N ILE A 48 -8.40 -4.96 -26.85
CA ILE A 48 -8.92 -4.24 -25.70
C ILE A 48 -7.79 -3.40 -25.10
N LYS A 49 -7.97 -2.07 -25.07
CA LYS A 49 -7.04 -1.17 -24.36
C LYS A 49 -7.25 -1.33 -22.85
N VAL A 50 -6.15 -1.53 -22.13
CA VAL A 50 -6.20 -1.69 -20.67
C VAL A 50 -6.22 -0.31 -20.01
N PRO A 51 -7.22 0.02 -19.18
CA PRO A 51 -7.22 1.26 -18.44
C PRO A 51 -6.09 1.29 -17.40
N SER A 52 -5.46 2.44 -17.22
CA SER A 52 -4.47 2.69 -16.16
C SER A 52 -5.08 3.44 -14.99
N VAL A 53 -6.05 4.33 -15.27
CA VAL A 53 -6.76 5.13 -14.27
C VAL A 53 -8.25 5.09 -14.58
N VAL A 54 -9.05 4.81 -13.56
CA VAL A 54 -10.51 4.80 -13.63
C VAL A 54 -11.09 5.58 -12.45
N ARG A 55 -12.27 6.16 -12.64
CA ARG A 55 -13.00 6.95 -11.65
C ARG A 55 -14.37 6.34 -11.38
N LEU A 56 -14.82 6.36 -10.13
CA LEU A 56 -16.19 6.02 -9.79
C LEU A 56 -17.16 7.09 -10.31
N ILE A 57 -18.29 6.67 -10.83
CA ILE A 57 -19.37 7.59 -11.23
C ILE A 57 -20.09 8.14 -9.99
N LYS A 58 -20.31 7.28 -8.98
CA LYS A 58 -20.93 7.68 -7.72
C LYS A 58 -19.88 7.93 -6.65
N PHE A 59 -19.98 9.06 -5.95
CA PHE A 59 -19.13 9.39 -4.83
C PHE A 59 -19.31 8.39 -3.68
N ILE A 60 -18.21 7.79 -3.22
CA ILE A 60 -18.20 6.99 -2.02
C ILE A 60 -17.56 7.82 -0.92
N ARG A 61 -18.29 8.09 0.15
CA ARG A 61 -17.70 8.63 1.36
C ARG A 61 -16.67 7.63 1.85
N THR A 62 -15.40 7.93 1.61
CA THR A 62 -14.32 7.12 2.17
C THR A 62 -14.47 7.16 3.69
N ILE A 63 -14.61 5.99 4.29
CA ILE A 63 -14.87 5.90 5.72
C ILE A 63 -13.56 6.18 6.43
N TYR A 64 -13.21 7.47 6.58
CA TYR A 64 -12.02 7.93 7.33
C TYR A 64 -12.03 7.49 8.81
N LYS A 65 -13.15 6.94 9.28
CA LYS A 65 -13.32 6.41 10.64
C LYS A 65 -12.88 4.96 10.81
N THR A 66 -12.66 4.21 9.74
CA THR A 66 -12.21 2.82 9.83
C THR A 66 -10.70 2.78 10.06
N LYS A 67 -10.28 2.02 11.08
CA LYS A 67 -8.85 1.76 11.33
C LYS A 67 -8.28 0.92 10.19
N VAL A 68 -7.04 1.21 9.79
CA VAL A 68 -6.32 0.36 8.85
C VAL A 68 -6.15 -1.04 9.48
N PRO A 69 -6.59 -2.12 8.82
CA PRO A 69 -6.43 -3.46 9.38
C PRO A 69 -4.94 -3.83 9.44
N TYR A 70 -4.54 -4.48 10.53
CA TYR A 70 -3.17 -4.98 10.65
C TYR A 70 -2.89 -6.06 9.60
N SER A 71 -1.79 -5.90 8.89
CA SER A 71 -1.19 -6.92 8.02
C SER A 71 0.29 -6.61 7.83
N LYS A 72 1.09 -7.65 7.53
CA LYS A 72 2.53 -7.47 7.20
C LYS A 72 2.74 -6.42 6.11
N ARG A 73 1.93 -6.48 5.06
CA ARG A 73 1.99 -5.52 3.95
C ARG A 73 1.71 -4.09 4.40
N ASN A 74 0.73 -3.91 5.28
CA ASN A 74 0.36 -2.58 5.77
C ASN A 74 1.41 -2.00 6.72
N VAL A 75 2.12 -2.84 7.48
CA VAL A 75 3.32 -2.42 8.23
C VAL A 75 4.41 -1.95 7.26
N PHE A 76 4.69 -2.68 6.18
CA PHE A 76 5.68 -2.24 5.18
C PHE A 76 5.30 -0.92 4.50
N ILE A 77 4.01 -0.70 4.24
CA ILE A 77 3.52 0.57 3.69
C ILE A 77 3.75 1.70 4.69
N ARG A 78 3.39 1.51 5.97
CA ARG A 78 3.61 2.49 7.04
C ARG A 78 5.10 2.87 7.17
N ASP A 79 6.00 1.88 7.10
CA ASP A 79 7.43 2.07 7.27
C ASP A 79 8.14 2.45 5.94
N GLY A 80 7.38 2.81 4.89
CA GLY A 80 7.91 3.27 3.62
C GLY A 80 8.72 2.23 2.85
N PHE A 81 8.53 0.92 3.15
CA PHE A 81 9.34 -0.17 2.61
C PHE A 81 10.83 -0.07 2.93
N LYS A 82 11.18 0.51 4.08
CA LYS A 82 12.55 0.66 4.58
C LYS A 82 12.72 -0.16 5.85
N CYS A 83 13.95 -0.55 6.13
CA CYS A 83 14.27 -1.17 7.42
C CYS A 83 14.16 -0.12 8.54
N ALA A 84 13.34 -0.38 9.55
CA ALA A 84 13.14 0.54 10.68
C ALA A 84 14.38 0.75 11.54
N TYR A 85 15.37 -0.14 11.46
CA TYR A 85 16.62 -0.03 12.24
C TYR A 85 17.74 0.67 11.48
N CYS A 86 18.05 0.23 10.27
CA CYS A 86 19.20 0.75 9.51
C CYS A 86 18.82 1.62 8.30
N GLY A 87 17.51 1.77 8.02
CA GLY A 87 17.05 2.58 6.89
C GLY A 87 17.24 1.93 5.51
N ALA A 88 17.78 0.71 5.41
CA ALA A 88 18.05 0.06 4.13
C ALA A 88 16.78 -0.06 3.28
N GLU A 89 16.89 0.34 2.02
CA GLU A 89 15.85 0.29 1.00
C GLU A 89 16.14 -0.82 -0.03
N LYS A 90 15.11 -1.21 -0.81
CA LYS A 90 15.23 -2.19 -1.91
C LYS A 90 15.79 -3.55 -1.46
N VAL A 91 15.62 -3.89 -0.18
CA VAL A 91 16.02 -5.17 0.43
C VAL A 91 14.80 -6.01 0.78
N THR A 92 15.00 -7.32 0.93
CA THR A 92 13.93 -8.19 1.43
C THR A 92 13.60 -7.85 2.87
N LEU A 93 12.38 -7.38 3.10
CA LEU A 93 11.89 -7.00 4.42
C LEU A 93 11.14 -8.16 5.09
N THR A 94 11.32 -8.23 6.38
CA THR A 94 10.61 -9.11 7.31
C THR A 94 9.88 -8.27 8.35
N ILE A 95 8.96 -8.88 9.11
CA ILE A 95 8.36 -8.25 10.27
C ILE A 95 9.18 -8.61 11.50
N ASP A 96 9.59 -7.59 12.24
CA ASP A 96 10.15 -7.75 13.57
C ASP A 96 9.14 -7.29 14.63
N HIS A 97 9.14 -7.97 15.78
CA HIS A 97 8.36 -7.61 16.95
C HIS A 97 9.26 -6.84 17.91
N VAL A 98 8.96 -5.56 18.15
CA VAL A 98 9.72 -4.69 19.09
C VAL A 98 9.83 -5.37 20.46
N ILE A 99 8.69 -5.80 21.01
CA ILE A 99 8.62 -6.74 22.13
C ILE A 99 8.53 -8.15 21.53
N PRO A 100 9.50 -9.03 21.74
CA PRO A 100 9.49 -10.37 21.19
C PRO A 100 8.24 -11.17 21.56
N ARG A 101 7.78 -12.04 20.68
CA ARG A 101 6.63 -12.92 20.96
C ARG A 101 6.86 -13.82 22.17
N SER A 102 8.09 -14.29 22.37
CA SER A 102 8.48 -15.06 23.56
C SER A 102 8.38 -14.28 24.86
N LYS A 103 8.33 -12.95 24.78
CA LYS A 103 8.14 -12.04 25.93
C LYS A 103 6.74 -11.40 25.94
N GLY A 104 5.76 -12.03 25.29
CA GLY A 104 4.35 -11.57 25.27
C GLY A 104 4.00 -10.54 24.21
N GLY A 105 4.91 -10.22 23.27
CA GLY A 105 4.66 -9.25 22.20
C GLY A 105 3.57 -9.72 21.23
N LYS A 106 2.58 -8.86 20.98
CA LYS A 106 1.46 -9.13 20.08
C LYS A 106 1.79 -8.74 18.64
N SER A 107 1.16 -9.40 17.66
CA SER A 107 1.22 -9.03 16.25
C SER A 107 0.20 -7.93 15.95
N CYS A 108 0.59 -6.68 16.17
CA CYS A 108 -0.20 -5.47 15.95
C CYS A 108 0.70 -4.34 15.43
N PHE A 109 0.11 -3.23 14.98
CA PHE A 109 0.88 -2.08 14.50
C PHE A 109 1.80 -1.48 15.56
N GLU A 110 1.37 -1.52 16.81
CA GLU A 110 2.05 -0.92 17.96
C GLU A 110 3.30 -1.73 18.38
N ASN A 111 3.45 -2.94 17.85
CA ASN A 111 4.56 -3.83 18.19
C ASN A 111 5.32 -4.38 16.99
N CYS A 112 4.83 -4.19 15.77
CA CYS A 112 5.45 -4.74 14.56
C CYS A 112 6.03 -3.63 13.70
N ILE A 113 7.26 -3.85 13.22
CA ILE A 113 7.98 -2.95 12.32
C ILE A 113 8.61 -3.71 11.15
N ALA A 114 8.90 -2.98 10.07
CA ALA A 114 9.64 -3.52 8.94
C ALA A 114 11.14 -3.61 9.29
N SER A 115 11.75 -4.76 9.07
CA SER A 115 13.17 -4.96 9.33
C SER A 115 13.81 -5.77 8.19
N CYS A 116 15.03 -5.42 7.78
CA CYS A 116 15.81 -6.28 6.91
C CYS A 116 16.25 -7.54 7.67
N ARG A 117 16.51 -8.61 6.93
CA ARG A 117 16.88 -9.90 7.53
C ARG A 117 18.10 -9.81 8.46
N PRO A 118 19.21 -9.09 8.13
CA PRO A 118 20.35 -8.94 9.03
C PRO A 118 19.99 -8.27 10.36
N CYS A 119 19.24 -7.17 10.34
CA CYS A 119 18.81 -6.48 11.55
C CYS A 119 17.88 -7.34 12.41
N ASN A 120 16.93 -8.04 11.77
CA ASN A 120 16.00 -8.91 12.46
C ASN A 120 16.73 -10.09 13.15
N LEU A 121 17.70 -10.71 12.47
CA LEU A 121 18.54 -11.78 13.04
C LEU A 121 19.40 -11.26 14.20
N LYS A 122 20.03 -10.07 14.03
CA LYS A 122 20.85 -9.45 15.08
C LYS A 122 20.04 -9.15 16.34
N LYS A 123 18.79 -8.68 16.18
CA LYS A 123 17.89 -8.43 17.31
C LYS A 123 17.40 -9.74 17.94
N GLY A 124 16.97 -10.70 17.11
CA GLY A 124 16.45 -11.98 17.57
C GLY A 124 15.29 -11.83 18.54
N ASN A 125 15.29 -12.61 19.61
CA ASN A 125 14.29 -12.61 20.67
C ASN A 125 14.62 -11.67 21.86
N LYS A 126 15.56 -10.74 21.66
CA LYS A 126 15.99 -9.79 22.67
C LYS A 126 15.17 -8.50 22.59
N MET A 127 15.06 -7.77 23.72
CA MET A 127 14.49 -6.41 23.72
C MET A 127 15.43 -5.45 23.01
N CYS A 128 14.89 -4.36 22.46
CA CYS A 128 15.69 -3.31 21.82
C CYS A 128 16.79 -2.74 22.74
N SER A 129 16.50 -2.62 24.04
CA SER A 129 17.45 -2.18 25.06
C SER A 129 18.61 -3.16 25.26
N GLU A 130 18.34 -4.47 25.23
CA GLU A 130 19.37 -5.52 25.43
C GLU A 130 20.42 -5.53 24.30
N VAL A 131 20.00 -5.18 23.08
CA VAL A 131 20.87 -5.15 21.89
C VAL A 131 21.28 -3.74 21.47
N LYS A 132 20.82 -2.72 22.19
CA LYS A 132 21.01 -1.29 21.87
C LYS A 132 20.58 -0.93 20.43
N MET A 133 19.51 -1.60 19.96
CA MET A 133 18.92 -1.36 18.66
C MET A 133 17.54 -0.75 18.81
N PHE A 134 17.39 0.52 18.47
CA PHE A 134 16.13 1.22 18.54
C PHE A 134 15.61 1.52 17.13
N PRO A 135 14.30 1.32 16.88
CA PRO A 135 13.74 1.63 15.58
C PRO A 135 13.63 3.15 15.37
N ASN A 136 13.92 3.60 14.18
CA ASN A 136 13.78 5.01 13.76
C ASN A 136 12.33 5.38 13.41
N VAL A 137 11.39 4.44 13.53
CA VAL A 137 9.97 4.63 13.25
C VAL A 137 9.15 4.36 14.50
N ARG A 138 8.05 5.08 14.66
CA ARG A 138 7.07 4.77 15.72
C ARG A 138 6.19 3.62 15.28
N ALA A 139 6.15 2.56 16.09
CA ALA A 139 5.23 1.44 15.91
C ALA A 139 3.81 1.86 16.37
N THR A 140 3.09 2.59 15.50
CA THR A 140 1.70 3.03 15.74
C THR A 140 0.81 2.61 14.59
N ALA A 141 -0.49 2.46 14.84
CA ALA A 141 -1.45 2.26 13.76
C ALA A 141 -1.60 3.56 12.95
N PRO A 142 -1.42 3.53 11.62
CA PRO A 142 -1.61 4.70 10.79
C PRO A 142 -3.10 5.05 10.68
N THR A 143 -3.40 6.34 10.55
CA THR A 143 -4.73 6.77 10.12
C THR A 143 -4.95 6.38 8.66
N ILE A 144 -6.22 6.31 8.22
CA ILE A 144 -6.52 5.99 6.81
C ILE A 144 -5.95 7.04 5.87
N SER A 145 -6.03 8.33 6.23
CA SER A 145 -5.48 9.43 5.42
C SER A 145 -3.97 9.31 5.25
N GLU A 146 -3.21 9.06 6.32
CA GLU A 146 -1.77 8.81 6.25
C GLU A 146 -1.46 7.58 5.41
N PHE A 147 -2.19 6.51 5.61
CA PHE A 147 -1.98 5.27 4.88
C PHE A 147 -2.25 5.41 3.38
N LEU A 148 -3.31 6.12 2.99
CA LEU A 148 -3.59 6.43 1.59
C LEU A 148 -2.50 7.32 0.99
N ARG A 149 -2.05 8.35 1.71
CA ARG A 149 -0.95 9.24 1.28
C ARG A 149 0.32 8.43 1.02
N LEU A 150 0.76 7.60 1.96
CA LEU A 150 1.94 6.74 1.81
C LEU A 150 1.82 5.78 0.61
N ARG A 151 0.61 5.29 0.35
CA ARG A 151 0.36 4.45 -0.83
C ARG A 151 0.42 5.23 -2.14
N MET A 152 -0.10 6.45 -2.16
CA MET A 152 -0.04 7.33 -3.33
C MET A 152 1.41 7.66 -3.69
N GLU A 153 2.21 8.09 -2.72
CA GLU A 153 3.63 8.36 -2.88
C GLU A 153 4.37 7.15 -3.48
N LYS A 154 4.17 5.97 -2.90
CA LYS A 154 4.82 4.73 -3.37
C LYS A 154 4.44 4.34 -4.79
N LEU A 155 3.25 4.66 -5.23
CA LEU A 155 2.73 4.32 -6.56
C LEU A 155 2.97 5.43 -7.59
N GLY A 156 3.54 6.58 -7.20
CA GLY A 156 3.68 7.76 -8.06
C GLY A 156 2.33 8.26 -8.59
N VAL A 157 1.25 8.05 -7.82
CA VAL A 157 -0.12 8.35 -8.27
C VAL A 157 -0.32 9.83 -8.51
N GLU A 158 0.34 10.69 -7.73
CA GLU A 158 0.23 12.15 -7.90
C GLU A 158 0.68 12.61 -9.27
N ASP A 159 1.82 12.09 -9.75
CA ASP A 159 2.33 12.43 -11.09
C ASP A 159 1.42 11.88 -12.19
N ILE A 160 0.87 10.68 -11.98
CA ILE A 160 -0.06 10.08 -12.93
C ILE A 160 -1.35 10.92 -13.02
N ILE A 161 -1.89 11.36 -11.87
CA ILE A 161 -3.09 12.21 -11.83
C ILE A 161 -2.82 13.57 -12.48
N LYS A 162 -1.72 14.24 -12.09
CA LYS A 162 -1.34 15.54 -12.72
C LYS A 162 -1.23 15.44 -14.25
N ASN A 163 -0.70 14.33 -14.75
CA ASN A 163 -0.57 14.09 -16.20
C ASN A 163 -1.87 13.61 -16.88
N CYS A 164 -2.95 13.37 -16.14
CA CYS A 164 -4.27 13.09 -16.73
C CYS A 164 -5.05 14.35 -17.07
N PHE A 165 -4.69 15.49 -16.47
CA PHE A 165 -5.40 16.77 -16.59
C PHE A 165 -4.58 17.86 -17.31
N LYS A 166 -3.41 17.50 -17.86
CA LYS A 166 -2.66 18.28 -18.85
C LYS A 166 -3.03 17.84 -20.26
#